data_04fe837d04b0d9263c2bbad03df8ad89
#
_entry.id   04fe837d04b0d9263c2bbad03df8ad89
#
_cell.length_a   1.000
_cell.length_b   1.000
_cell.length_c   1.000
_cell.angle_alpha   90.00
_cell.angle_beta   90.00
_cell.angle_gamma   90.00
#
_symmetry.space_group_name_H-M   'P 1'
#
loop_
_entity.id
_entity.type
_entity.pdbx_description
1 polymer ?
#
loop_
_entity_poly.entity_id
_entity_poly.type
_entity_poly.pdbx_seq_one_letter_code
_entity_poly.pdbx_strand_id
1 'polypeptide(L)' 'MRTTQQFSITLPTEMAGLVKSKVASGDYATESEVIRDGLRVLMARDRAMEHWLQTQLVGRMTH' A
#
# COMPACT_ATOMS: atom_id res chain seq x y z
N MET A 1 9.33 7.58 22.72
CA MET A 1 9.89 7.25 21.40
C MET A 1 8.79 7.25 20.37
N ARG A 2 8.98 7.93 19.25
CA ARG A 2 7.96 7.98 18.20
C ARG A 2 8.01 6.71 17.35
N THR A 3 6.88 6.10 17.17
CA THR A 3 6.74 4.96 16.25
C THR A 3 6.27 5.39 14.87
N THR A 4 6.02 6.68 14.68
CA THR A 4 5.55 7.24 13.40
C THR A 4 6.53 8.28 12.89
N GLN A 5 6.56 8.44 11.58
CA GLN A 5 7.33 9.47 10.91
C GLN A 5 6.42 10.26 9.99
N GLN A 6 6.72 11.54 9.82
CA GLN A 6 5.98 12.37 8.88
C GLN A 6 6.69 12.42 7.53
N PHE A 7 5.91 12.27 6.48
CA PHE A 7 6.41 12.41 5.12
C PHE A 7 5.59 13.46 4.39
N SER A 8 6.27 14.29 3.63
CA SER A 8 5.62 15.19 2.69
C SER A 8 5.79 14.59 1.29
N ILE A 9 4.67 14.39 0.60
CA ILE A 9 4.70 13.82 -0.74
C ILE A 9 3.98 14.72 -1.71
N THR A 10 4.47 14.74 -2.94
CA THR A 10 3.82 15.43 -4.05
C THR A 10 3.30 14.36 -5.00
N LEU A 11 2.01 14.45 -5.32
CA LEU A 11 1.36 13.48 -6.19
C LEU A 11 1.04 14.09 -7.54
N PRO A 12 1.11 13.31 -8.61
CA PRO A 12 0.55 13.73 -9.90
C PRO A 12 -0.92 14.07 -9.75
N THR A 13 -1.41 14.95 -10.60
CA THR A 13 -2.79 15.45 -10.52
C THR A 13 -3.82 14.34 -10.47
N GLU A 14 -3.62 13.28 -11.24
CA GLU A 14 -4.54 12.13 -11.29
C GLU A 14 -4.62 11.41 -9.94
N MET A 15 -3.47 11.20 -9.32
CA MET A 15 -3.41 10.53 -8.02
C MET A 15 -3.97 11.42 -6.92
N ALA A 16 -3.67 12.71 -6.98
CA ALA A 16 -4.22 13.67 -6.02
C ALA A 16 -5.75 13.71 -6.13
N GLY A 17 -6.28 13.66 -7.34
CA GLY A 17 -7.71 13.61 -7.58
C GLY A 17 -8.34 12.35 -7.00
N LEU A 18 -7.67 11.21 -7.15
CA LEU A 18 -8.14 9.95 -6.60
C LEU A 18 -8.22 10.01 -5.08
N VAL A 19 -7.19 10.52 -4.43
CA VAL A 19 -7.16 10.67 -2.97
C VAL A 19 -8.30 11.56 -2.49
N LYS A 20 -8.49 12.71 -3.12
CA LYS A 20 -9.57 13.64 -2.78
C LYS A 20 -10.94 13.01 -2.97
N SER A 21 -11.11 12.27 -4.05
CA SER A 21 -12.34 11.57 -4.38
C SER A 21 -12.69 10.53 -3.31
N LYS A 22 -11.71 9.79 -2.82
CA LYS A 22 -11.91 8.79 -1.78
C LYS A 22 -12.34 9.41 -0.45
N VAL A 23 -11.79 10.56 -0.11
CA VAL A 23 -12.20 11.29 1.09
C VAL A 23 -13.60 11.87 0.90
N ALA A 24 -13.88 12.44 -0.25
CA ALA A 24 -15.17 13.03 -0.55
C ALA A 24 -16.31 12.02 -0.54
N SER A 25 -16.04 10.78 -0.93
CA SER A 25 -17.04 9.71 -0.93
C SER A 25 -17.39 9.20 0.47
N GLY A 26 -16.61 9.59 1.49
CA GLY A 26 -16.83 9.17 2.85
C GLY A 26 -16.18 7.83 3.21
N ASP A 27 -15.47 7.21 2.28
CA ASP A 27 -14.77 5.95 2.54
C ASP A 27 -13.62 6.14 3.52
N TYR A 28 -13.03 7.33 3.53
CA TYR A 28 -11.89 7.68 4.39
C TYR A 28 -12.12 9.03 5.03
N ALA A 29 -11.68 9.17 6.26
CA ALA A 29 -11.84 10.42 6.99
C ALA A 29 -10.84 11.49 6.55
N THR A 30 -9.64 11.09 6.18
CA THR A 30 -8.56 12.01 5.79
C THR A 30 -7.76 11.46 4.62
N GLU A 31 -7.03 12.36 3.96
CA GLU A 31 -6.13 11.99 2.87
C GLU A 31 -5.02 11.04 3.36
N SER A 32 -4.54 11.26 4.57
CA SER A 32 -3.53 10.39 5.18
C SER A 32 -4.02 8.96 5.31
N GLU A 33 -5.29 8.77 5.62
CA GLU A 33 -5.88 7.43 5.73
C GLU A 33 -5.95 6.71 4.39
N VAL A 34 -6.24 7.44 3.32
CA VAL A 34 -6.20 6.88 1.97
C VAL A 34 -4.81 6.35 1.65
N ILE A 35 -3.79 7.15 1.96
CA ILE A 35 -2.40 6.79 1.69
C ILE A 35 -1.98 5.59 2.53
N ARG A 36 -2.34 5.55 3.81
CA ARG A 36 -2.04 4.41 4.68
C ARG A 36 -2.66 3.12 4.17
N ASP A 37 -3.91 3.21 3.72
CA ASP A 37 -4.59 2.05 3.18
C ASP A 37 -3.92 1.55 1.90
N GLY A 38 -3.53 2.48 1.02
CA GLY A 38 -2.78 2.13 -0.18
C GLY A 38 -1.47 1.42 0.16
N LEU A 39 -0.77 1.88 1.18
CA LEU A 39 0.46 1.23 1.64
C LEU A 39 0.20 -0.15 2.24
N ARG A 40 -0.90 -0.33 2.96
CA ARG A 40 -1.28 -1.65 3.47
C ARG A 40 -1.54 -2.63 2.35
N VAL A 41 -2.21 -2.19 1.31
CA VAL A 41 -2.46 -3.01 0.12
C VAL A 41 -1.15 -3.39 -0.54
N LEU A 42 -0.24 -2.42 -0.67
CA LEU A 42 1.08 -2.67 -1.25
C LEU A 42 1.86 -3.69 -0.43
N MET A 43 1.87 -3.54 0.90
CA MET A 43 2.56 -4.45 1.80
C MET A 43 1.98 -5.87 1.71
N ALA A 44 0.66 -5.98 1.65
CA ALA A 44 0.00 -7.26 1.49
C ALA A 44 0.35 -7.92 0.16
N ARG A 45 0.41 -7.13 -0.90
CA ARG A 45 0.81 -7.60 -2.23
C ARG A 45 2.24 -8.10 -2.23
N ASP A 46 3.15 -7.37 -1.61
CA ASP A 46 4.55 -7.74 -1.54
C ASP A 46 4.73 -9.05 -0.76
N ARG A 47 4.02 -9.21 0.34
CA ARG A 47 4.05 -10.45 1.11
C ARG A 47 3.52 -11.63 0.30
N ALA A 48 2.45 -11.42 -0.42
CA ALA A 48 1.87 -12.47 -1.27
C ALA A 48 2.84 -12.89 -2.36
N MET A 49 3.51 -11.93 -3.00
CA MET A 49 4.51 -12.22 -4.02
C MET A 49 5.71 -12.95 -3.44
N GLU A 50 6.19 -12.50 -2.30
CA GLU A 50 7.30 -13.14 -1.62
C GLU A 50 6.97 -14.59 -1.26
N HIS A 51 5.79 -14.82 -0.73
CA HIS A 51 5.32 -16.15 -0.42
C HIS A 51 5.22 -17.02 -1.67
N TRP A 52 4.69 -16.48 -2.74
CA TRP A 52 4.57 -17.19 -4.02
C TRP A 52 5.95 -17.56 -4.55
N LEU A 53 6.89 -16.63 -4.52
CA LEU A 53 8.26 -16.89 -4.99
C LEU A 53 8.94 -17.98 -4.16
N GLN A 54 8.81 -17.93 -2.85
CA GLN A 54 9.36 -18.94 -1.96
C GLN A 54 8.77 -20.32 -2.24
N THR A 55 7.47 -20.37 -2.42
CA THR A 55 6.77 -21.63 -2.71
C THR A 55 7.23 -22.21 -4.04
N GLN A 56 7.39 -21.39 -5.06
CA GLN A 56 7.84 -21.83 -6.38
C GLN A 56 9.28 -22.33 -6.34
N LEU A 57 10.15 -21.60 -5.65
CA LEU A 57 11.56 -22.00 -5.54
C LEU A 57 11.72 -23.31 -4.78
N VAL A 58 11.03 -23.45 -3.66
CA VAL A 58 11.05 -24.68 -2.86
C VAL A 58 10.51 -25.85 -3.67
N GLY A 59 9.42 -25.63 -4.39
CA GLY A 59 8.84 -26.65 -5.25
C GLY A 59 9.80 -27.13 -6.32
N ARG A 60 10.59 -26.24 -6.88
CA ARG A 60 11.61 -26.61 -7.87
C ARG A 60 12.79 -27.34 -7.26
N MET A 61 13.14 -26.99 -6.05
CA MET A 61 14.30 -27.59 -5.38
C MET A 61 14.02 -28.98 -4.84
N THR A 62 12.77 -29.35 -4.66
CA THR A 62 12.40 -30.65 -4.12
C THR A 62 12.27 -31.74 -5.19
N HIS A 63 12.47 -31.42 -6.43
CA HIS A 63 12.42 -32.39 -7.53
C HIS A 63 13.76 -33.05 -7.83
#